data_769ea9de65b037ae11f702a29911c24c
#
_entry.id   769ea9de65b037ae11f702a29911c24c
#
_cell.length_a   1.000
_cell.length_b   1.000
_cell.length_c   1.000
_cell.angle_alpha   90.00
_cell.angle_beta   90.00
_cell.angle_gamma   90.00
#
_symmetry.space_group_name_H-M   'P 1'
#
loop_
_entity.id
_entity.type
_entity.pdbx_description
1 polymer ?
#
loop_
_entity_poly.entity_id
_entity_poly.type
_entity_poly.pdbx_seq_one_letter_code
_entity_poly.pdbx_strand_id
1 'polypeptide(L)'
;MNITVQALTQRLNQRLTPTFLEVIDESAAHAGHAGANGTGAGTHFRVRIHSDQFVSKPRVACHRLVYDALQDFIDQGLHALAIEVIKTPSRAIE
;
A
#
# COMPACT_ATOMS: atom_id res chain seq x y z
N MET A 1 -3.10 -18.14 -2.34
CA MET A 1 -4.02 -16.98 -2.25
C MET A 1 -3.47 -15.85 -3.12
N ASN A 2 -4.34 -15.21 -3.89
CA ASN A 2 -3.90 -14.09 -4.72
C ASN A 2 -3.95 -12.79 -3.95
N ILE A 3 -2.91 -12.00 -4.10
CA ILE A 3 -2.84 -10.67 -3.52
C ILE A 3 -3.42 -9.70 -4.54
N THR A 4 -4.46 -8.98 -4.16
CA THR A 4 -5.20 -8.10 -5.08
C THR A 4 -5.36 -6.72 -4.49
N VAL A 5 -5.67 -5.75 -5.38
CA VAL A 5 -6.00 -4.40 -4.94
C VAL A 5 -7.14 -4.41 -3.93
N GLN A 6 -8.17 -5.22 -4.18
CA GLN A 6 -9.31 -5.30 -3.28
C GLN A 6 -8.91 -5.81 -1.89
N ALA A 7 -8.07 -6.83 -1.83
CA ALA A 7 -7.65 -7.41 -0.56
C ALA A 7 -6.83 -6.40 0.25
N LEU A 8 -5.90 -5.70 -0.40
CA LEU A 8 -5.09 -4.69 0.28
C LEU A 8 -5.95 -3.52 0.73
N THR A 9 -6.85 -3.06 -0.13
CA THR A 9 -7.75 -1.95 0.18
C THR A 9 -8.60 -2.29 1.39
N GLN A 10 -9.17 -3.47 1.41
CA GLN A 10 -10.01 -3.90 2.52
C GLN A 10 -9.22 -3.94 3.83
N ARG A 11 -8.02 -4.52 3.81
CA ARG A 11 -7.19 -4.60 5.00
C ARG A 11 -6.82 -3.22 5.53
N LEU A 12 -6.42 -2.32 4.64
CA LEU A 12 -6.03 -0.98 5.06
C LEU A 12 -7.21 -0.20 5.61
N ASN A 13 -8.40 -0.36 5.02
CA ASN A 13 -9.60 0.27 5.57
C ASN A 13 -9.91 -0.25 6.96
N GLN A 14 -9.75 -1.55 7.19
CA GLN A 14 -10.02 -2.15 8.50
C GLN A 14 -9.04 -1.70 9.58
N ARG A 15 -7.77 -1.57 9.22
CA ARG A 15 -6.72 -1.34 10.21
C ARG A 15 -6.42 0.14 10.44
N LEU A 16 -6.51 0.97 9.42
CA LEU A 16 -6.06 2.35 9.49
C LEU A 16 -7.18 3.36 9.29
N THR A 17 -8.36 2.91 8.90
CA THR A 17 -9.53 3.78 8.66
C THR A 17 -9.14 5.05 7.90
N PRO A 18 -8.54 4.92 6.71
CA PRO A 18 -8.00 6.08 6.02
C PRO A 18 -9.08 7.02 5.54
N THR A 19 -8.75 8.30 5.48
CA THR A 19 -9.61 9.30 4.86
C THR A 19 -9.32 9.43 3.37
N PHE A 20 -8.15 8.98 2.94
CA PHE A 20 -7.80 8.86 1.53
C PHE A 20 -7.02 7.57 1.33
N LEU A 21 -7.36 6.81 0.31
CA LEU A 21 -6.65 5.57 0.01
C LEU A 21 -6.71 5.28 -1.48
N GLU A 22 -5.54 5.04 -2.06
CA GLU A 22 -5.43 4.57 -3.44
C GLU A 22 -4.43 3.42 -3.44
N VAL A 23 -4.84 2.28 -3.98
CA VAL A 23 -3.98 1.11 -4.11
C VAL A 23 -3.87 0.77 -5.58
N ILE A 24 -2.65 0.69 -6.09
CA ILE A 24 -2.37 0.47 -7.50
C ILE A 24 -1.51 -0.77 -7.62
N ASP A 25 -1.94 -1.71 -8.48
CA ASP A 25 -1.14 -2.88 -8.81
C ASP A 25 -0.22 -2.50 -9.96
N GLU A 26 1.08 -2.41 -9.67
CA GLU A 26 2.09 -2.06 -10.67
C GLU A 26 2.84 -3.29 -11.19
N SER A 27 2.36 -4.48 -10.88
CA SER A 27 3.07 -5.71 -11.23
C SER A 27 3.29 -5.84 -12.74
N ALA A 28 2.32 -5.42 -13.53
CA ALA A 28 2.43 -5.51 -14.99
C ALA A 28 3.58 -4.66 -15.54
N ALA A 29 3.88 -3.54 -14.90
CA ALA A 29 4.99 -2.67 -15.31
C ALA A 29 6.34 -3.31 -15.02
N HIS A 30 6.37 -4.32 -14.16
CA HIS A 30 7.60 -5.02 -13.77
C HIS A 30 7.67 -6.44 -14.34
N ALA A 31 6.72 -6.84 -15.16
CA ALA A 31 6.71 -8.18 -15.74
C ALA A 31 8.00 -8.39 -16.54
N GLY A 32 8.67 -9.52 -16.29
CA GLY A 32 9.94 -9.82 -16.93
C GLY A 32 11.15 -9.30 -16.21
N HIS A 33 10.98 -8.48 -15.19
CA HIS A 33 12.10 -7.99 -14.37
C HIS A 33 12.34 -8.94 -13.19
N ALA A 34 13.51 -8.80 -12.56
CA ALA A 34 13.81 -9.58 -11.38
C ALA A 34 12.75 -9.30 -10.29
N GLY A 35 12.24 -10.36 -9.68
CA GLY A 35 11.21 -10.25 -8.67
C GLY A 35 9.79 -10.39 -9.19
N ALA A 36 9.60 -10.32 -10.51
CA ALA A 36 8.29 -10.56 -11.09
C ALA A 36 7.99 -12.05 -11.09
N ASN A 37 6.72 -12.39 -10.90
CA ASN A 37 6.31 -13.79 -10.84
C ASN A 37 5.83 -14.34 -12.18
N GLY A 38 5.93 -13.56 -13.23
CA GLY A 38 5.53 -14.00 -14.57
C GLY A 38 4.06 -13.85 -14.88
N THR A 39 3.24 -13.50 -13.90
CA THR A 39 1.80 -13.35 -14.13
C THR A 39 1.39 -11.91 -14.40
N GLY A 40 2.25 -10.95 -14.08
CA GLY A 40 1.92 -9.54 -14.23
C GLY A 40 0.98 -9.02 -13.17
N ALA A 41 0.79 -9.74 -12.08
CA ALA A 41 -0.14 -9.32 -11.03
C ALA A 41 0.32 -9.82 -9.67
N GLY A 42 -0.03 -9.08 -8.63
CA GLY A 42 0.11 -9.55 -7.25
C GLY A 42 1.48 -9.41 -6.63
N THR A 43 2.45 -8.78 -7.29
CA THR A 43 3.83 -8.73 -6.79
C THR A 43 4.31 -7.33 -6.41
N HIS A 44 3.84 -6.29 -7.08
CA HIS A 44 4.31 -4.92 -6.88
C HIS A 44 3.12 -4.00 -6.74
N PHE A 45 3.01 -3.35 -5.59
CA PHE A 45 1.88 -2.45 -5.32
C PHE A 45 2.37 -1.09 -4.87
N ARG A 46 1.59 -0.09 -5.21
CA ARG A 46 1.77 1.26 -4.68
C ARG A 46 0.55 1.63 -3.86
N VAL A 47 0.79 2.13 -2.64
CA VAL A 47 -0.26 2.58 -1.73
C VAL A 47 -0.07 4.06 -1.47
N ARG A 48 -1.09 4.85 -1.76
CA ARG A 48 -1.15 6.27 -1.41
C ARG A 48 -2.23 6.42 -0.36
N ILE A 49 -1.87 6.92 0.82
CA ILE A 49 -2.77 6.82 1.97
C ILE A 49 -2.61 8.00 2.92
N HIS A 50 -3.75 8.48 3.41
CA HIS A 50 -3.80 9.40 4.54
C HIS A 50 -4.76 8.84 5.59
N SER A 51 -4.34 8.89 6.85
CA SER A 51 -5.15 8.44 7.96
C SER A 51 -4.95 9.40 9.12
N ASP A 52 -5.99 9.60 9.91
CA ASP A 52 -5.87 10.39 11.13
C ASP A 52 -4.86 9.78 12.09
N GLN A 53 -4.59 8.49 11.98
CA GLN A 53 -3.57 7.83 12.80
C GLN A 53 -2.16 8.31 12.47
N PHE A 54 -1.97 9.00 11.34
CA PHE A 54 -0.67 9.52 10.93
C PHE A 54 -0.36 10.88 11.55
N VAL A 55 -1.37 11.54 12.12
CA VAL A 55 -1.19 12.88 12.66
C VAL A 55 -0.19 12.84 13.82
N SER A 56 0.75 13.78 13.81
CA SER A 56 1.80 13.90 14.83
C SER A 56 2.81 12.76 14.84
N LYS A 57 2.83 11.95 13.79
CA LYS A 57 3.83 10.87 13.66
C LYS A 57 4.83 11.18 12.58
N PRO A 58 6.10 10.84 12.77
CA PRO A 58 7.07 10.97 11.69
C PRO A 58 6.75 10.00 10.56
N ARG A 59 7.26 10.31 9.37
CA ARG A 59 6.96 9.52 8.18
C ARG A 59 7.30 8.04 8.35
N VAL A 60 8.42 7.75 9.03
CA VAL A 60 8.84 6.36 9.21
C VAL A 60 7.82 5.59 10.06
N ALA A 61 7.22 6.24 11.06
CA ALA A 61 6.19 5.60 11.88
C ALA A 61 4.92 5.35 11.07
N CYS A 62 4.57 6.27 10.18
CA CYS A 62 3.41 6.10 9.30
C CYS A 62 3.63 4.93 8.35
N HIS A 63 4.82 4.83 7.76
CA HIS A 63 5.16 3.69 6.89
C HIS A 63 5.05 2.38 7.65
N ARG A 64 5.50 2.37 8.89
CA ARG A 64 5.44 1.16 9.71
C ARG A 64 4.01 0.71 9.95
N LEU A 65 3.10 1.64 10.18
CA LEU A 65 1.69 1.29 10.35
C LEU A 65 1.14 0.60 9.11
N VAL A 66 1.51 1.07 7.92
CA VAL A 66 1.06 0.45 6.68
C VAL A 66 1.68 -0.94 6.52
N TYR A 67 2.99 -1.07 6.76
CA TYR A 67 3.66 -2.36 6.67
C TYR A 67 3.06 -3.36 7.66
N ASP A 68 2.82 -2.94 8.89
CA ASP A 68 2.26 -3.84 9.89
C ASP A 68 0.86 -4.32 9.49
N ALA A 69 0.06 -3.44 8.90
CA ALA A 69 -1.28 -3.80 8.45
C ALA A 69 -1.24 -4.82 7.32
N LEU A 70 -0.18 -4.82 6.52
CA LEU A 70 -0.06 -5.67 5.35
C LEU A 70 0.96 -6.80 5.52
N GLN A 71 1.45 -7.03 6.74
CA GLN A 71 2.55 -7.97 6.97
C GLN A 71 2.26 -9.37 6.45
N ASP A 72 1.05 -9.87 6.64
CA ASP A 72 0.73 -11.21 6.18
C ASP A 72 0.71 -11.31 4.66
N PHE A 73 0.38 -10.23 3.96
CA PHE A 73 0.49 -10.21 2.49
C PHE A 73 1.96 -10.26 2.07
N ILE A 74 2.82 -9.54 2.79
CA ILE A 74 4.26 -9.58 2.50
C ILE A 74 4.78 -10.99 2.70
N ASP A 75 4.35 -11.65 3.76
CA ASP A 75 4.74 -13.03 4.04
C ASP A 75 4.26 -14.02 2.99
N GLN A 76 3.16 -13.69 2.31
CA GLN A 76 2.57 -14.55 1.29
C GLN A 76 3.12 -14.31 -0.12
N GLY A 77 4.04 -13.35 -0.29
CA GLY A 77 4.67 -13.15 -1.57
C GLY A 77 4.52 -11.77 -2.19
N LEU A 78 3.96 -10.80 -1.47
CA LEU A 78 3.98 -9.42 -1.93
C LEU A 78 5.45 -8.99 -1.98
N HIS A 79 5.96 -8.81 -3.19
CA HIS A 79 7.40 -8.66 -3.40
C HIS A 79 7.89 -7.24 -3.12
N ALA A 80 7.14 -6.24 -3.57
CA ALA A 80 7.54 -4.85 -3.38
C ALA A 80 6.31 -4.00 -3.08
N LEU A 81 6.46 -3.08 -2.15
CA LEU A 81 5.39 -2.20 -1.71
C LEU A 81 5.94 -0.79 -1.63
N ALA A 82 5.45 0.08 -2.52
CA ALA A 82 5.78 1.49 -2.49
C ALA A 82 4.68 2.21 -1.71
N ILE A 83 5.07 2.95 -0.67
CA ILE A 83 4.12 3.62 0.19
C ILE A 83 4.34 5.12 0.07
N GLU A 84 3.27 5.84 -0.28
CA GLU A 84 3.27 7.29 -0.30
C GLU A 84 2.34 7.76 0.81
N VAL A 85 2.93 8.22 1.90
CA VAL A 85 2.19 8.75 3.02
C VAL A 85 1.78 10.18 2.71
N ILE A 86 0.47 10.43 2.73
CA ILE A 86 -0.07 11.76 2.53
C ILE A 86 -0.41 12.31 3.90
N LYS A 87 0.34 13.32 4.34
CA LYS A 87 0.19 13.83 5.70
C LYS A 87 -1.02 14.73 5.85
N THR A 88 -1.40 15.41 4.77
CA THR A 88 -2.61 16.22 4.77
C THR A 88 -3.44 15.83 3.56
N PRO A 89 -4.77 15.78 3.68
CA PRO A 89 -5.60 15.54 2.51
C PRO A 89 -5.34 16.65 1.50
N SER A 90 -5.24 16.25 0.31
CA SER A 90 -5.01 17.25 -0.69
C SER A 90 -6.17 18.17 -0.79
N ARG A 91 -6.02 19.02 -0.73
CA ARG A 91 -6.88 19.80 -0.96
C ARG A 91 -6.45 20.76 -1.71
N ALA A 92 -6.53 20.54 -2.08
CA ALA A 92 -6.01 21.17 -2.57
C ALA A 92 -6.08 22.44 -2.60
N ILE A 93 -6.21 22.75 -2.54
CA ILE A 93 -6.37 23.59 -2.47
C ILE A 93 -6.39 24.24 -2.29
N GLU A 94 -6.41 24.35 -2.27
CA GLU A 94 -6.58 24.98 -2.15
C GLU A 94 -6.38 25.55 -2.28
#